data_2a82e413bc3c9babe88e5bc9325d31b4
#
_entry.id   2a82e413bc3c9babe88e5bc9325d31b4
#
_cell.length_a   1.000
_cell.length_b   1.000
_cell.length_c   1.000
_cell.angle_alpha   90.00
_cell.angle_beta   90.00
_cell.angle_gamma   90.00
#
_symmetry.space_group_name_H-M   'P 1'
#
loop_
_entity.id
_entity.type
_entity.pdbx_description
1 polymer ?
#
loop_
_entity_poly.entity_id
_entity_poly.type
_entity_poly.pdbx_seq_one_letter_code
_entity_poly.pdbx_strand_id
1 'polypeptide(L)'
;SSMKRLSTRIRLDEHTFLLVIGESATREYMSAFVPMAEDTTPWMRALSEDSAHCVLFPHAYSCDIQTVPSLEKALTAFNQYDGGQFYTSTSIVDIAKRLGYKVHWYSNQGHLGAADTPVTLVAETSDVAKWTNQQLGKKYYDEALLDFLDEVDPTRNNLVVIHLKGSHFNYENRFPEACRQWGDADNHDLVLNYKNSLHYTDSVLRQAFDTLRAKCHLQGMIYCSDHGVVPNRQRLPNFWGFGYTYIPLMVWMSEEYVARRPDRAKALRANKDKYWTNDLLYDLVCGVLDVASPDYKEENSLASPTYRFERDDLTIMKGTIRIADDQDGAPGSAPTN
;
A
#
# COMPACT_ATOMS: atom_id res chain seq x y z
N SER A 1 9.07 -6.18 -30.74
CA SER A 1 10.12 -6.46 -29.76
C SER A 1 9.63 -6.76 -28.35
N SER A 2 8.46 -6.24 -27.88
CA SER A 2 7.89 -6.59 -26.55
C SER A 2 7.44 -8.05 -26.50
N MET A 3 6.94 -8.62 -27.60
CA MET A 3 6.60 -10.05 -27.68
C MET A 3 7.82 -10.97 -27.64
N LYS A 4 8.95 -10.57 -28.22
CA LYS A 4 10.22 -11.33 -28.12
C LYS A 4 10.77 -11.36 -26.70
N ARG A 5 10.55 -10.30 -25.92
CA ARG A 5 10.96 -10.21 -24.51
C ARG A 5 10.20 -11.18 -23.63
N LEU A 6 8.90 -11.37 -23.86
CA LEU A 6 8.05 -12.31 -23.13
C LEU A 6 8.40 -13.78 -23.41
N SER A 7 8.80 -14.12 -24.66
CA SER A 7 9.10 -15.49 -25.04
C SER A 7 10.43 -16.01 -24.47
N THR A 8 11.33 -15.13 -23.99
CA THR A 8 12.63 -15.48 -23.42
C THR A 8 12.66 -15.49 -21.88
N ARG A 9 11.58 -15.02 -21.21
CA ARG A 9 11.52 -14.99 -19.74
C ARG A 9 11.09 -16.33 -19.18
N ILE A 10 11.77 -16.75 -18.11
CA ILE A 10 11.38 -17.93 -17.35
C ILE A 10 10.06 -17.60 -16.65
N ARG A 11 9.05 -18.41 -16.92
CA ARG A 11 7.74 -18.28 -16.31
C ARG A 11 7.81 -18.64 -14.81
N LEU A 12 7.17 -17.83 -13.97
CA LEU A 12 6.97 -18.20 -12.57
C LEU A 12 5.95 -19.34 -12.51
N ASP A 13 6.21 -20.32 -11.62
CA ASP A 13 5.20 -21.32 -11.26
C ASP A 13 3.99 -20.63 -10.61
N GLU A 14 2.92 -21.35 -10.32
CA GLU A 14 1.74 -20.82 -9.64
C GLU A 14 2.19 -20.07 -8.37
N HIS A 15 1.73 -18.84 -8.25
CA HIS A 15 2.26 -17.91 -7.25
C HIS A 15 1.21 -16.87 -6.85
N THR A 16 1.52 -16.18 -5.77
CA THR A 16 0.67 -15.15 -5.21
C THR A 16 1.44 -13.84 -5.04
N PHE A 17 0.77 -12.73 -5.35
CA PHE A 17 1.19 -11.38 -4.94
C PHE A 17 0.20 -10.82 -3.93
N LEU A 18 0.71 -10.04 -2.99
CA LEU A 18 -0.08 -9.39 -1.94
C LEU A 18 0.05 -7.88 -2.06
N LEU A 19 -1.09 -7.21 -2.17
CA LEU A 19 -1.19 -5.75 -2.08
C LEU A 19 -1.98 -5.40 -0.83
N VAL A 20 -1.37 -4.67 0.11
CA VAL A 20 -2.05 -4.19 1.31
C VAL A 20 -2.20 -2.67 1.21
N ILE A 21 -3.44 -2.22 1.33
CA ILE A 21 -3.81 -0.82 1.36
C ILE A 21 -4.13 -0.47 2.81
N GLY A 22 -3.27 0.35 3.42
CA GLY A 22 -3.48 0.87 4.76
C GLY A 22 -4.43 2.05 4.78
N GLU A 23 -4.88 2.40 5.96
CA GLU A 23 -5.73 3.57 6.23
C GLU A 23 -5.06 4.45 7.27
N SER A 24 -4.89 5.73 6.95
CA SER A 24 -4.38 6.75 7.87
C SER A 24 -3.02 6.43 8.49
N ALA A 25 -2.17 5.71 7.77
CA ALA A 25 -0.83 5.37 8.25
C ALA A 25 0.19 6.42 7.80
N THR A 26 0.95 6.96 8.76
CA THR A 26 2.07 7.86 8.46
C THR A 26 3.40 7.21 8.80
N ARG A 27 4.37 7.30 7.88
CA ARG A 27 5.74 6.81 8.12
C ARG A 27 6.47 7.57 9.21
N GLU A 28 6.04 8.78 9.53
CA GLU A 28 6.68 9.60 10.58
C GLU A 28 6.58 8.98 11.98
N TYR A 29 5.62 8.09 12.21
CA TYR A 29 5.47 7.35 13.45
C TYR A 29 5.82 5.87 13.32
N MET A 30 6.46 5.49 12.22
CA MET A 30 6.92 4.11 11.99
C MET A 30 8.41 3.97 12.23
N SER A 31 8.80 3.14 13.19
CA SER A 31 10.20 2.90 13.54
C SER A 31 11.02 2.29 12.39
N ALA A 32 10.38 1.64 11.43
CA ALA A 32 11.05 1.17 10.22
C ALA A 32 11.55 2.31 9.34
N PHE A 33 10.92 3.49 9.39
CA PHE A 33 11.29 4.66 8.58
C PHE A 33 12.05 5.73 9.37
N VAL A 34 11.72 5.89 10.66
CA VAL A 34 12.23 6.98 11.50
C VAL A 34 12.66 6.43 12.84
N PRO A 35 13.87 6.73 13.32
CA PRO A 35 14.27 6.35 14.69
C PRO A 35 13.36 6.98 15.74
N MET A 36 12.91 6.17 16.70
CA MET A 36 12.05 6.63 17.78
C MET A 36 12.14 5.70 18.98
N ALA A 37 11.67 6.15 20.14
CA ALA A 37 11.73 5.39 21.39
C ALA A 37 10.85 4.14 21.34
N GLU A 38 9.63 4.28 20.79
CA GLU A 38 8.68 3.17 20.65
C GLU A 38 8.91 2.46 19.32
N ASP A 39 9.19 1.16 19.36
CA ASP A 39 9.36 0.33 18.17
C ASP A 39 7.98 -0.03 17.58
N THR A 40 7.41 0.90 16.82
CA THR A 40 6.05 0.78 16.30
C THR A 40 5.92 -0.24 15.17
N THR A 41 6.98 -0.48 14.41
CA THR A 41 6.95 -1.41 13.28
C THR A 41 8.16 -2.35 13.31
N PRO A 42 8.27 -3.21 14.35
CA PRO A 42 9.45 -4.08 14.53
C PRO A 42 9.60 -5.10 13.41
N TRP A 43 8.51 -5.69 12.92
CA TRP A 43 8.57 -6.65 11.82
C TRP A 43 9.04 -5.98 10.52
N MET A 44 8.44 -4.86 10.15
CA MET A 44 8.81 -4.14 8.93
C MET A 44 10.25 -3.67 8.98
N ARG A 45 10.70 -3.17 10.13
CA ARG A 45 12.07 -2.75 10.36
C ARG A 45 13.04 -3.92 10.17
N ALA A 46 12.77 -5.06 10.79
CA ALA A 46 13.60 -6.26 10.67
C ALA A 46 13.63 -6.79 9.23
N LEU A 47 12.46 -6.84 8.56
CA LEU A 47 12.37 -7.27 7.16
C LEU A 47 13.20 -6.39 6.24
N SER A 48 13.20 -5.08 6.47
CA SER A 48 13.93 -4.11 5.66
C SER A 48 15.46 -4.22 5.77
N GLU A 49 15.97 -4.89 6.80
CA GLU A 49 17.42 -5.15 6.93
C GLU A 49 17.93 -6.08 5.82
N ASP A 50 17.06 -6.92 5.27
CA ASP A 50 17.34 -7.70 4.06
C ASP A 50 17.08 -6.85 2.81
N SER A 51 18.02 -5.96 2.51
CA SER A 51 17.90 -4.96 1.45
C SER A 51 17.84 -5.55 0.03
N ALA A 52 18.26 -6.80 -0.13
CA ALA A 52 18.13 -7.50 -1.42
C ALA A 52 16.67 -7.86 -1.73
N HIS A 53 15.84 -8.02 -0.72
CA HIS A 53 14.47 -8.51 -0.84
C HIS A 53 13.41 -7.51 -0.37
N CYS A 54 13.77 -6.52 0.45
CA CYS A 54 12.81 -5.57 0.97
C CYS A 54 13.30 -4.13 0.79
N VAL A 55 12.48 -3.31 0.15
CA VAL A 55 12.76 -1.90 -0.07
C VAL A 55 11.71 -1.06 0.63
N LEU A 56 12.14 -0.17 1.52
CA LEU A 56 11.33 0.89 2.08
C LEU A 56 11.64 2.18 1.32
N PHE A 57 10.59 2.83 0.81
CA PHE A 57 10.72 4.08 0.04
C PHE A 57 10.40 5.25 0.97
N PRO A 58 11.40 6.06 1.38
CA PRO A 58 11.19 7.07 2.41
C PRO A 58 10.53 8.35 1.91
N HIS A 59 10.33 8.51 0.61
CA HIS A 59 9.81 9.73 0.00
C HIS A 59 8.48 9.53 -0.73
N ALA A 60 7.63 8.65 -0.18
CA ALA A 60 6.29 8.41 -0.71
C ALA A 60 5.28 9.40 -0.11
N TYR A 61 4.43 9.94 -0.97
CA TYR A 61 3.34 10.85 -0.61
C TYR A 61 2.02 10.30 -1.10
N SER A 62 0.94 10.55 -0.35
CA SER A 62 -0.40 10.36 -0.91
C SER A 62 -0.74 11.53 -1.84
N CYS A 63 -1.46 11.24 -2.91
CA CYS A 63 -1.86 12.28 -3.86
C CYS A 63 -3.02 13.14 -3.36
N ASP A 64 -3.68 12.72 -2.29
CA ASP A 64 -4.75 13.46 -1.61
C ASP A 64 -4.74 13.11 -0.12
N ILE A 65 -5.43 13.91 0.68
CA ILE A 65 -5.52 13.73 2.13
C ILE A 65 -6.79 12.98 2.55
N GLN A 66 -7.63 12.58 1.62
CA GLN A 66 -8.85 11.80 1.85
C GLN A 66 -8.79 10.47 1.11
N THR A 67 -9.47 9.46 1.67
CA THR A 67 -9.43 8.08 1.18
C THR A 67 -9.93 7.97 -0.27
N VAL A 68 -11.13 8.48 -0.57
CA VAL A 68 -11.73 8.27 -1.90
C VAL A 68 -10.95 8.98 -3.01
N PRO A 69 -10.65 10.28 -2.94
CA PRO A 69 -9.90 10.94 -4.01
C PRO A 69 -8.46 10.41 -4.15
N SER A 70 -7.86 9.89 -3.08
CA SER A 70 -6.55 9.24 -3.15
C SER A 70 -6.65 7.89 -3.87
N LEU A 71 -7.53 7.00 -3.41
CA LEU A 71 -7.60 5.63 -3.90
C LEU A 71 -8.21 5.50 -5.30
N GLU A 72 -9.08 6.41 -5.72
CA GLU A 72 -9.57 6.39 -7.11
C GLU A 72 -8.43 6.51 -8.13
N LYS A 73 -7.37 7.24 -7.76
CA LYS A 73 -6.16 7.36 -8.58
C LYS A 73 -5.14 6.26 -8.30
N ALA A 74 -4.99 5.86 -7.05
CA ALA A 74 -4.04 4.80 -6.69
C ALA A 74 -4.40 3.45 -7.30
N LEU A 75 -5.69 3.12 -7.38
CA LEU A 75 -6.18 1.82 -7.85
C LEU A 75 -6.36 1.73 -9.35
N THR A 76 -6.13 2.79 -10.09
CA THR A 76 -6.34 2.84 -11.54
C THR A 76 -5.20 3.55 -12.25
N ALA A 77 -5.18 3.44 -13.58
CA ALA A 77 -4.25 4.17 -14.43
C ALA A 77 -4.51 5.70 -14.45
N PHE A 78 -5.58 6.15 -13.81
CA PHE A 78 -5.90 7.57 -13.69
C PHE A 78 -4.95 8.23 -12.67
N ASN A 79 -4.07 9.11 -13.13
CA ASN A 79 -3.14 9.83 -12.27
C ASN A 79 -3.11 11.33 -12.61
N GLN A 80 -2.44 12.11 -11.78
CA GLN A 80 -2.40 13.57 -11.92
C GLN A 80 -1.56 14.05 -13.11
N TYR A 81 -0.71 13.18 -13.69
CA TYR A 81 0.33 13.57 -14.65
C TYR A 81 -0.07 13.28 -16.09
N ASP A 82 -0.78 12.19 -16.32
CA ASP A 82 -1.16 11.71 -17.65
C ASP A 82 -2.61 11.99 -17.99
N GLY A 83 -3.37 12.53 -17.04
CA GLY A 83 -4.79 12.78 -17.22
C GLY A 83 -5.64 11.51 -17.17
N GLY A 84 -6.80 11.56 -17.80
CA GLY A 84 -7.76 10.47 -17.80
C GLY A 84 -8.92 10.71 -16.83
N GLN A 85 -9.74 9.69 -16.69
CA GLN A 85 -10.91 9.70 -15.80
C GLN A 85 -11.02 8.33 -15.13
N PHE A 86 -11.50 8.31 -13.88
CA PHE A 86 -11.66 7.08 -13.13
C PHE A 86 -12.48 6.03 -13.89
N TYR A 87 -13.65 6.41 -14.41
CA TYR A 87 -14.60 5.45 -15.02
C TYR A 87 -14.13 4.82 -16.33
N THR A 88 -13.13 5.40 -16.97
CA THR A 88 -12.58 4.90 -18.23
C THR A 88 -11.17 4.33 -18.09
N SER A 89 -10.62 4.34 -16.88
CA SER A 89 -9.26 3.90 -16.62
C SER A 89 -9.23 2.44 -16.18
N THR A 90 -8.24 1.70 -16.68
CA THR A 90 -7.96 0.31 -16.26
C THR A 90 -7.57 0.29 -14.78
N SER A 91 -8.17 -0.61 -14.00
CA SER A 91 -7.82 -0.78 -12.59
C SER A 91 -6.74 -1.84 -12.39
N ILE A 92 -6.17 -1.87 -11.18
CA ILE A 92 -5.25 -2.93 -10.74
C ILE A 92 -5.93 -4.30 -10.86
N VAL A 93 -7.21 -4.39 -10.51
CA VAL A 93 -7.98 -5.63 -10.62
C VAL A 93 -8.12 -6.05 -12.08
N ASP A 94 -8.48 -5.13 -12.97
CA ASP A 94 -8.63 -5.41 -14.40
C ASP A 94 -7.35 -5.96 -15.01
N ILE A 95 -6.22 -5.31 -14.75
CA ILE A 95 -4.94 -5.71 -15.34
C ILE A 95 -4.48 -7.07 -14.81
N ALA A 96 -4.68 -7.33 -13.53
CA ALA A 96 -4.34 -8.62 -12.94
C ALA A 96 -5.18 -9.75 -13.51
N LYS A 97 -6.48 -9.54 -13.69
CA LYS A 97 -7.37 -10.54 -14.30
C LYS A 97 -6.99 -10.84 -15.75
N ARG A 98 -6.60 -9.83 -16.52
CA ARG A 98 -6.11 -10.02 -17.90
C ARG A 98 -4.86 -10.89 -17.97
N LEU A 99 -4.02 -10.85 -16.92
CA LEU A 99 -2.83 -11.69 -16.82
C LEU A 99 -3.11 -13.10 -16.30
N GLY A 100 -4.35 -13.42 -16.00
CA GLY A 100 -4.76 -14.73 -15.51
C GLY A 100 -4.73 -14.89 -14.01
N TYR A 101 -4.54 -13.81 -13.25
CA TYR A 101 -4.63 -13.87 -11.78
C TYR A 101 -6.08 -13.98 -11.34
N LYS A 102 -6.31 -14.86 -10.35
CA LYS A 102 -7.53 -14.81 -9.56
C LYS A 102 -7.37 -13.70 -8.53
N VAL A 103 -8.23 -12.71 -8.57
CA VAL A 103 -8.14 -11.55 -7.70
C VAL A 103 -9.10 -11.69 -6.53
N HIS A 104 -8.53 -11.57 -5.32
CA HIS A 104 -9.26 -11.58 -4.05
C HIS A 104 -9.16 -10.20 -3.43
N TRP A 105 -10.28 -9.65 -3.02
CA TRP A 105 -10.34 -8.36 -2.32
C TRP A 105 -10.99 -8.55 -0.96
N TYR A 106 -10.21 -8.37 0.10
CA TYR A 106 -10.66 -8.52 1.48
C TYR A 106 -10.56 -7.19 2.21
N SER A 107 -11.69 -6.68 2.69
CA SER A 107 -11.78 -5.33 3.26
C SER A 107 -12.36 -5.32 4.67
N ASN A 108 -11.72 -4.56 5.55
CA ASN A 108 -12.27 -4.17 6.85
C ASN A 108 -12.80 -2.72 6.83
N GLN A 109 -12.99 -2.15 5.66
CA GLN A 109 -13.71 -0.90 5.47
C GLN A 109 -15.22 -1.13 5.48
N GLY A 110 -16.00 -0.08 5.80
CA GLY A 110 -17.44 -0.20 5.75
C GLY A 110 -17.96 -0.44 4.33
N HIS A 111 -18.88 -1.40 4.18
CA HIS A 111 -19.61 -1.60 2.95
C HIS A 111 -21.11 -1.67 3.30
N LEU A 112 -21.82 -0.60 3.02
CA LEU A 112 -23.25 -0.46 3.37
C LEU A 112 -24.17 -0.69 2.18
N GLY A 113 -23.67 -1.18 1.05
CA GLY A 113 -24.46 -1.61 -0.10
C GLY A 113 -25.15 -0.50 -0.91
N ALA A 114 -25.26 0.71 -0.37
CA ALA A 114 -26.05 1.79 -0.99
C ALA A 114 -25.19 2.94 -1.52
N ALA A 115 -23.90 3.00 -1.17
CA ALA A 115 -23.01 4.08 -1.60
C ALA A 115 -21.82 3.47 -2.33
N ASP A 116 -21.91 3.33 -3.65
CA ASP A 116 -20.81 2.88 -4.49
C ASP A 116 -19.76 3.98 -4.57
N THR A 117 -18.70 3.85 -3.75
CA THR A 117 -17.52 4.67 -3.91
C THR A 117 -16.66 4.09 -5.04
N PRO A 118 -15.77 4.88 -5.65
CA PRO A 118 -14.78 4.36 -6.60
C PRO A 118 -14.02 3.14 -6.08
N VAL A 119 -13.65 3.12 -4.81
CA VAL A 119 -12.95 1.99 -4.19
C VAL A 119 -13.81 0.73 -4.20
N THR A 120 -15.08 0.83 -3.82
CA THR A 120 -16.04 -0.28 -3.83
C THR A 120 -16.26 -0.81 -5.24
N LEU A 121 -16.37 0.09 -6.22
CA LEU A 121 -16.54 -0.31 -7.62
C LEU A 121 -15.35 -1.14 -8.12
N VAL A 122 -14.13 -0.73 -7.80
CA VAL A 122 -12.94 -1.52 -8.15
C VAL A 122 -12.95 -2.86 -7.42
N ALA A 123 -13.22 -2.87 -6.11
CA ALA A 123 -13.26 -4.09 -5.31
C ALA A 123 -14.25 -5.12 -5.85
N GLU A 124 -15.43 -4.68 -6.26
CA GLU A 124 -16.49 -5.55 -6.77
C GLU A 124 -16.19 -6.20 -8.13
N THR A 125 -15.19 -5.68 -8.87
CA THR A 125 -14.72 -6.33 -10.10
C THR A 125 -13.82 -7.53 -9.85
N SER A 126 -13.39 -7.75 -8.60
CA SER A 126 -12.57 -8.91 -8.21
C SER A 126 -13.34 -10.22 -8.36
N ASP A 127 -12.60 -11.33 -8.53
CA ASP A 127 -13.22 -12.67 -8.57
C ASP A 127 -13.87 -13.03 -7.24
N VAL A 128 -13.26 -12.60 -6.14
CA VAL A 128 -13.79 -12.73 -4.78
C VAL A 128 -13.67 -11.40 -4.09
N ALA A 129 -14.75 -10.88 -3.55
CA ALA A 129 -14.76 -9.65 -2.76
C ALA A 129 -15.54 -9.88 -1.47
N LYS A 130 -14.88 -9.65 -0.32
CA LYS A 130 -15.48 -9.88 1.00
C LYS A 130 -15.18 -8.73 1.95
N TRP A 131 -16.17 -8.37 2.73
CA TRP A 131 -16.10 -7.34 3.77
C TRP A 131 -16.44 -7.95 5.13
N THR A 132 -15.73 -7.52 6.18
CA THR A 132 -15.94 -8.04 7.54
C THR A 132 -17.21 -7.53 8.20
N ASN A 133 -17.62 -6.28 7.91
CA ASN A 133 -18.71 -5.62 8.62
C ASN A 133 -20.09 -5.86 7.98
N GLN A 134 -20.42 -7.11 7.73
CA GLN A 134 -21.74 -7.46 7.20
C GLN A 134 -22.87 -7.42 8.24
N GLN A 135 -22.53 -7.24 9.52
CA GLN A 135 -23.51 -7.21 10.62
C GLN A 135 -23.46 -5.86 11.36
N LEU A 136 -24.62 -5.22 11.50
CA LEU A 136 -24.78 -3.98 12.27
C LEU A 136 -24.33 -4.17 13.72
N GLY A 137 -23.54 -3.21 14.23
CA GLY A 137 -23.12 -3.18 15.63
C GLY A 137 -21.94 -4.06 16.01
N LYS A 138 -21.43 -4.89 15.11
CA LYS A 138 -20.24 -5.70 15.38
C LYS A 138 -18.99 -5.02 14.88
N LYS A 139 -18.01 -4.87 15.79
CA LYS A 139 -16.68 -4.34 15.45
C LYS A 139 -15.73 -5.48 15.12
N TYR A 140 -14.96 -5.30 14.04
CA TYR A 140 -13.90 -6.22 13.67
C TYR A 140 -12.57 -5.48 13.68
N TYR A 141 -11.55 -6.13 14.26
CA TYR A 141 -10.16 -5.72 14.09
C TYR A 141 -9.60 -6.30 12.79
N ASP A 142 -8.53 -5.70 12.29
CA ASP A 142 -7.96 -6.10 10.99
C ASP A 142 -7.53 -7.58 10.94
N GLU A 143 -7.23 -8.20 12.08
CA GLU A 143 -6.91 -9.64 12.13
C GLU A 143 -8.05 -10.53 11.61
N ALA A 144 -9.29 -10.04 11.62
CA ALA A 144 -10.42 -10.78 11.04
C ALA A 144 -10.24 -11.04 9.54
N LEU A 145 -9.49 -10.22 8.85
CA LEU A 145 -9.18 -10.41 7.42
C LEU A 145 -8.31 -11.64 7.16
N LEU A 146 -7.54 -12.07 8.15
CA LEU A 146 -6.62 -13.21 8.00
C LEU A 146 -7.37 -14.52 7.77
N ASP A 147 -8.57 -14.66 8.32
CA ASP A 147 -9.39 -15.87 8.13
C ASP A 147 -9.78 -16.07 6.66
N PHE A 148 -9.95 -15.00 5.90
CA PHE A 148 -10.25 -15.08 4.47
C PHE A 148 -9.10 -15.70 3.66
N LEU A 149 -7.87 -15.62 4.14
CA LEU A 149 -6.71 -16.16 3.42
C LEU A 149 -6.74 -17.68 3.28
N ASP A 150 -7.51 -18.37 4.11
CA ASP A 150 -7.66 -19.82 4.04
C ASP A 150 -8.30 -20.30 2.73
N GLU A 151 -9.08 -19.45 2.07
CA GLU A 151 -9.73 -19.78 0.80
C GLU A 151 -8.88 -19.51 -0.45
N VAL A 152 -7.69 -18.92 -0.29
CA VAL A 152 -6.80 -18.66 -1.42
C VAL A 152 -6.22 -19.97 -1.93
N ASP A 153 -6.49 -20.29 -3.20
CA ASP A 153 -6.10 -21.55 -3.82
C ASP A 153 -4.63 -21.52 -4.24
N PRO A 154 -3.76 -22.35 -3.61
CA PRO A 154 -2.33 -22.37 -3.94
C PRO A 154 -2.01 -22.94 -5.33
N THR A 155 -2.97 -23.55 -5.99
CA THR A 155 -2.79 -24.12 -7.34
C THR A 155 -3.06 -23.11 -8.45
N ARG A 156 -3.36 -21.86 -8.10
CA ARG A 156 -3.64 -20.79 -9.04
C ARG A 156 -2.70 -19.60 -8.83
N ASN A 157 -2.55 -18.79 -9.87
CA ASN A 157 -1.96 -17.47 -9.73
C ASN A 157 -2.97 -16.55 -9.04
N ASN A 158 -2.57 -15.92 -7.93
CA ASN A 158 -3.45 -15.08 -7.14
C ASN A 158 -2.87 -13.67 -6.97
N LEU A 159 -3.73 -12.68 -7.06
CA LEU A 159 -3.49 -11.36 -6.47
C LEU A 159 -4.44 -11.23 -5.29
N VAL A 160 -3.89 -11.09 -4.09
CA VAL A 160 -4.66 -10.84 -2.88
C VAL A 160 -4.52 -9.38 -2.51
N VAL A 161 -5.64 -8.67 -2.45
CA VAL A 161 -5.72 -7.28 -1.99
C VAL A 161 -6.38 -7.27 -0.62
N ILE A 162 -5.71 -6.67 0.36
CA ILE A 162 -6.22 -6.47 1.71
C ILE A 162 -6.36 -4.97 1.94
N HIS A 163 -7.57 -4.53 2.27
CA HIS A 163 -7.85 -3.15 2.61
C HIS A 163 -8.16 -3.03 4.10
N LEU A 164 -7.21 -2.50 4.84
CA LEU A 164 -7.24 -2.40 6.30
C LEU A 164 -8.15 -1.27 6.78
N LYS A 165 -8.70 -1.41 7.97
CA LYS A 165 -9.22 -0.28 8.75
C LYS A 165 -8.05 0.56 9.32
N GLY A 166 -6.94 -0.10 9.56
CA GLY A 166 -5.65 0.50 9.87
C GLY A 166 -5.67 1.39 11.10
N SER A 167 -5.24 2.62 10.90
CA SER A 167 -5.15 3.64 11.94
C SER A 167 -6.20 4.74 11.78
N HIS A 168 -7.37 4.39 11.25
CA HIS A 168 -8.49 5.32 11.17
C HIS A 168 -8.89 5.82 12.55
N PHE A 169 -9.17 7.11 12.67
CA PHE A 169 -9.65 7.69 13.91
C PHE A 169 -10.99 7.03 14.31
N ASN A 170 -11.24 6.60 15.55
CA ASN A 170 -10.56 6.79 16.82
C ASN A 170 -9.47 5.72 17.02
N TYR A 171 -8.23 6.10 17.29
CA TYR A 171 -7.07 5.19 17.28
C TYR A 171 -7.15 4.08 18.32
N GLU A 172 -7.67 4.37 19.52
CA GLU A 172 -7.80 3.38 20.60
C GLU A 172 -8.76 2.23 20.25
N ASN A 173 -9.60 2.41 19.24
CA ASN A 173 -10.51 1.39 18.72
C ASN A 173 -9.92 0.54 17.59
N ARG A 174 -8.67 0.77 17.22
CA ARG A 174 -8.06 0.10 16.07
C ARG A 174 -7.25 -1.13 16.43
N PHE A 175 -7.11 -1.44 17.71
CA PHE A 175 -6.38 -2.63 18.19
C PHE A 175 -7.11 -3.26 19.36
N PRO A 176 -7.05 -4.61 19.49
CA PRO A 176 -7.55 -5.29 20.70
C PRO A 176 -6.72 -4.86 21.91
N GLU A 177 -7.35 -4.74 23.07
CA GLU A 177 -6.65 -4.36 24.30
C GLU A 177 -5.48 -5.30 24.61
N ALA A 178 -5.63 -6.59 24.32
CA ALA A 178 -4.56 -7.57 24.50
C ALA A 178 -3.31 -7.28 23.64
N CYS A 179 -3.44 -6.46 22.60
CA CYS A 179 -2.34 -6.09 21.69
C CYS A 179 -1.71 -4.72 22.04
N ARG A 180 -2.20 -4.07 23.08
CA ARG A 180 -1.64 -2.79 23.55
C ARG A 180 -0.19 -2.98 23.97
N GLN A 181 0.69 -2.08 23.49
CA GLN A 181 2.11 -2.09 23.84
C GLN A 181 2.48 -0.98 24.82
N TRP A 182 1.81 0.18 24.73
CA TRP A 182 2.14 1.37 25.51
C TRP A 182 0.89 1.95 26.18
N GLY A 183 1.06 2.38 27.44
CA GLY A 183 -0.05 2.86 28.25
C GLY A 183 -0.95 1.73 28.72
N ASP A 184 -2.05 2.09 29.35
CA ASP A 184 -3.09 1.17 29.83
C ASP A 184 -4.46 1.51 29.19
N ALA A 185 -5.49 0.74 29.57
CA ALA A 185 -6.85 0.91 29.02
C ALA A 185 -7.47 2.28 29.31
N ASP A 186 -7.00 2.97 30.35
CA ASP A 186 -7.49 4.29 30.72
C ASP A 186 -6.70 5.42 30.04
N ASN A 187 -5.69 5.09 29.24
CA ASN A 187 -4.89 6.06 28.52
C ASN A 187 -5.59 6.46 27.21
N HIS A 188 -5.98 7.72 27.11
CA HIS A 188 -6.64 8.29 25.91
C HIS A 188 -5.73 9.23 25.12
N ASP A 189 -4.42 9.19 25.35
CA ASP A 189 -3.45 9.96 24.58
C ASP A 189 -3.50 9.57 23.10
N LEU A 190 -3.72 10.56 22.23
CA LEU A 190 -3.91 10.32 20.80
C LEU A 190 -2.66 9.75 20.12
N VAL A 191 -1.49 10.31 20.46
CA VAL A 191 -0.23 9.88 19.83
C VAL A 191 0.13 8.47 20.28
N LEU A 192 0.01 8.18 21.59
CA LEU A 192 0.34 6.87 22.11
C LEU A 192 -0.57 5.77 21.54
N ASN A 193 -1.88 6.04 21.46
CA ASN A 193 -2.82 5.09 20.87
C ASN A 193 -2.66 4.96 19.38
N TYR A 194 -2.25 6.03 18.69
CA TYR A 194 -1.86 5.95 17.29
C TYR A 194 -0.68 5.00 17.10
N LYS A 195 0.36 5.11 17.92
CA LYS A 195 1.51 4.19 17.91
C LYS A 195 1.10 2.75 18.19
N ASN A 196 0.19 2.52 19.13
CA ASN A 196 -0.39 1.20 19.38
C ASN A 196 -1.09 0.64 18.13
N SER A 197 -1.84 1.48 17.41
CA SER A 197 -2.54 1.06 16.19
C SER A 197 -1.56 0.67 15.07
N LEU A 198 -0.44 1.38 14.94
CA LEU A 198 0.60 1.03 13.97
C LEU A 198 1.31 -0.29 14.35
N HIS A 199 1.58 -0.49 15.64
CA HIS A 199 2.19 -1.74 16.10
C HIS A 199 1.27 -2.94 15.81
N TYR A 200 -0.01 -2.79 16.03
CA TYR A 200 -1.00 -3.82 15.70
C TYR A 200 -1.04 -4.09 14.19
N THR A 201 -1.06 -3.04 13.36
CA THR A 201 -1.02 -3.19 11.91
C THR A 201 0.23 -3.95 11.46
N ASP A 202 1.41 -3.65 12.03
CA ASP A 202 2.64 -4.35 11.72
C ASP A 202 2.52 -5.86 11.98
N SER A 203 1.86 -6.25 13.08
CA SER A 203 1.62 -7.67 13.39
C SER A 203 0.64 -8.34 12.42
N VAL A 204 -0.38 -7.62 11.97
CA VAL A 204 -1.33 -8.13 10.97
C VAL A 204 -0.64 -8.33 9.61
N LEU A 205 0.20 -7.38 9.20
CA LEU A 205 0.99 -7.50 7.98
C LEU A 205 1.90 -8.73 8.03
N ARG A 206 2.58 -8.94 9.15
CA ARG A 206 3.43 -10.11 9.36
C ARG A 206 2.64 -11.42 9.22
N GLN A 207 1.48 -11.50 9.83
CA GLN A 207 0.66 -12.71 9.80
C GLN A 207 0.14 -13.01 8.39
N ALA A 208 -0.30 -11.99 7.64
CA ALA A 208 -0.71 -12.16 6.25
C ALA A 208 0.46 -12.61 5.37
N PHE A 209 1.61 -12.00 5.54
CA PHE A 209 2.84 -12.34 4.84
C PHE A 209 3.27 -13.79 5.12
N ASP A 210 3.34 -14.18 6.38
CA ASP A 210 3.75 -15.53 6.78
C ASP A 210 2.77 -16.59 6.26
N THR A 211 1.47 -16.33 6.35
CA THR A 211 0.42 -17.23 5.87
C THR A 211 0.54 -17.48 4.36
N LEU A 212 0.65 -16.42 3.58
CA LEU A 212 0.71 -16.55 2.13
C LEU A 212 2.06 -17.11 1.64
N ARG A 213 3.16 -16.85 2.36
CA ARG A 213 4.44 -17.50 2.06
C ARG A 213 4.37 -19.00 2.28
N ALA A 214 3.81 -19.42 3.41
CA ALA A 214 3.74 -20.84 3.77
C ALA A 214 2.77 -21.63 2.88
N LYS A 215 1.67 -21.00 2.45
CA LYS A 215 0.57 -21.69 1.78
C LYS A 215 0.51 -21.46 0.27
N CYS A 216 0.81 -20.25 -0.19
CA CYS A 216 0.43 -19.81 -1.53
C CYS A 216 1.60 -19.31 -2.38
N HIS A 217 2.82 -19.65 -2.02
CA HIS A 217 3.99 -19.29 -2.82
C HIS A 217 4.07 -17.78 -3.10
N LEU A 218 4.14 -16.97 -2.06
CA LEU A 218 4.17 -15.52 -2.15
C LEU A 218 5.46 -15.05 -2.85
N GLN A 219 5.32 -14.29 -3.94
CA GLN A 219 6.43 -13.76 -4.73
C GLN A 219 6.73 -12.30 -4.46
N GLY A 220 5.74 -11.54 -4.06
CA GLY A 220 5.92 -10.13 -3.76
C GLY A 220 4.81 -9.59 -2.89
N MET A 221 5.13 -8.52 -2.17
CA MET A 221 4.19 -7.79 -1.32
C MET A 221 4.43 -6.29 -1.49
N ILE A 222 3.36 -5.55 -1.68
CA ILE A 222 3.37 -4.09 -1.68
C ILE A 222 2.46 -3.63 -0.55
N TYR A 223 2.96 -2.72 0.28
CA TYR A 223 2.18 -2.05 1.31
C TYR A 223 2.32 -0.54 1.17
N CYS A 224 1.20 0.15 1.09
CA CYS A 224 1.14 1.61 1.22
C CYS A 224 -0.18 2.02 1.86
N SER A 225 -0.25 3.26 2.35
CA SER A 225 -1.48 3.81 2.91
C SER A 225 -2.19 4.73 1.90
N ASP A 226 -3.47 4.95 2.12
CA ASP A 226 -4.28 5.89 1.35
C ASP A 226 -3.86 7.35 1.56
N HIS A 227 -3.64 7.72 2.81
CA HIS A 227 -3.09 9.01 3.25
C HIS A 227 -2.43 8.86 4.62
N GLY A 228 -1.73 9.89 5.07
CA GLY A 228 -1.22 9.98 6.43
C GLY A 228 -2.17 10.73 7.35
N VAL A 229 -1.73 10.97 8.57
CA VAL A 229 -2.42 11.81 9.56
C VAL A 229 -1.40 12.56 10.42
N VAL A 230 -1.85 13.59 11.11
CA VAL A 230 -1.14 14.24 12.20
C VAL A 230 -1.91 13.89 13.47
N PRO A 231 -1.48 12.88 14.26
CA PRO A 231 -2.32 12.25 15.27
C PRO A 231 -2.77 13.17 16.41
N ASN A 232 -2.00 14.20 16.74
CA ASN A 232 -2.32 15.16 17.80
C ASN A 232 -3.16 16.35 17.34
N ARG A 233 -3.63 16.35 16.09
CA ARG A 233 -4.47 17.41 15.53
C ARG A 233 -5.81 16.86 15.09
N GLN A 234 -6.90 17.58 15.43
CA GLN A 234 -8.19 17.31 14.82
C GLN A 234 -8.22 17.91 13.42
N ARG A 235 -8.73 17.12 12.48
CA ARG A 235 -8.86 17.53 11.08
C ARG A 235 -10.05 18.47 10.95
N LEU A 236 -9.77 19.74 10.68
CA LEU A 236 -10.80 20.72 10.37
C LEU A 236 -11.23 20.62 8.90
N PRO A 237 -12.47 20.97 8.56
CA PRO A 237 -12.87 21.10 7.15
C PRO A 237 -11.92 22.04 6.41
N ASN A 238 -11.52 21.66 5.20
CA ASN A 238 -10.59 22.40 4.34
C ASN A 238 -9.15 22.53 4.87
N PHE A 239 -8.82 21.85 5.97
CA PHE A 239 -7.44 21.80 6.45
C PHE A 239 -6.63 20.84 5.61
N TRP A 240 -5.43 21.25 5.19
CA TRP A 240 -4.45 20.36 4.62
C TRP A 240 -3.06 20.68 5.16
N GLY A 241 -2.16 19.73 5.03
CA GLY A 241 -0.75 19.91 5.32
C GLY A 241 0.00 18.70 4.82
N PHE A 242 1.28 18.85 4.51
CA PHE A 242 2.10 17.74 4.01
C PHE A 242 2.17 16.55 4.98
N GLY A 243 2.04 16.80 6.30
CA GLY A 243 1.98 15.74 7.30
C GLY A 243 0.87 14.71 7.07
N TYR A 244 -0.23 15.12 6.41
CA TYR A 244 -1.32 14.21 6.04
C TYR A 244 -1.02 13.39 4.78
N THR A 245 0.14 13.59 4.17
CA THR A 245 0.53 12.92 2.92
C THR A 245 1.74 11.99 3.08
N TYR A 246 2.43 11.99 4.21
CA TYR A 246 3.62 11.17 4.43
C TYR A 246 3.24 9.71 4.65
N ILE A 247 3.08 8.95 3.58
CA ILE A 247 2.69 7.55 3.65
C ILE A 247 3.89 6.60 3.64
N PRO A 248 3.76 5.41 4.25
CA PRO A 248 4.72 4.34 4.04
C PRO A 248 4.57 3.76 2.64
N LEU A 249 5.68 3.29 2.08
CA LEU A 249 5.68 2.41 0.91
C LEU A 249 6.75 1.35 1.13
N MET A 250 6.34 0.09 1.13
CA MET A 250 7.22 -1.06 1.24
C MET A 250 6.97 -2.01 0.06
N VAL A 251 8.05 -2.52 -0.54
CA VAL A 251 7.99 -3.59 -1.53
C VAL A 251 8.91 -4.71 -1.07
N TRP A 252 8.34 -5.89 -0.90
CA TRP A 252 9.10 -7.11 -0.61
C TRP A 252 9.04 -8.05 -1.83
N MET A 253 10.16 -8.73 -2.08
CA MET A 253 10.33 -9.68 -3.18
C MET A 253 10.89 -10.99 -2.64
N SER A 254 10.36 -12.11 -3.11
CA SER A 254 10.91 -13.42 -2.76
C SER A 254 12.29 -13.63 -3.40
N GLU A 255 13.04 -14.61 -2.90
CA GLU A 255 14.30 -15.04 -3.49
C GLU A 255 14.10 -15.52 -4.94
N GLU A 256 13.04 -16.27 -5.20
CA GLU A 256 12.69 -16.72 -6.56
C GLU A 256 12.37 -15.54 -7.48
N TYR A 257 11.59 -14.56 -7.00
CA TYR A 257 11.28 -13.36 -7.78
C TYR A 257 12.55 -12.61 -8.18
N VAL A 258 13.45 -12.39 -7.24
CA VAL A 258 14.72 -11.70 -7.51
C VAL A 258 15.55 -12.47 -8.54
N ALA A 259 15.59 -13.80 -8.45
CA ALA A 259 16.30 -14.64 -9.41
C ALA A 259 15.68 -14.61 -10.81
N ARG A 260 14.35 -14.61 -10.92
CA ARG A 260 13.63 -14.68 -12.19
C ARG A 260 13.25 -13.34 -12.80
N ARG A 261 13.26 -12.28 -11.99
CA ARG A 261 12.99 -10.90 -12.43
C ARG A 261 14.07 -9.96 -11.90
N PRO A 262 15.35 -10.23 -12.21
CA PRO A 262 16.47 -9.46 -11.64
C PRO A 262 16.42 -7.99 -12.03
N ASP A 263 15.91 -7.66 -13.21
CA ASP A 263 15.81 -6.27 -13.68
C ASP A 263 14.78 -5.48 -12.85
N ARG A 264 13.64 -6.11 -12.50
CA ARG A 264 12.62 -5.48 -11.64
C ARG A 264 13.15 -5.26 -10.23
N ALA A 265 13.79 -6.27 -9.67
CA ALA A 265 14.41 -6.18 -8.34
C ALA A 265 15.50 -5.12 -8.28
N LYS A 266 16.38 -5.08 -9.28
CA LYS A 266 17.44 -4.08 -9.39
C LYS A 266 16.87 -2.66 -9.47
N ALA A 267 15.84 -2.45 -10.29
CA ALA A 267 15.20 -1.14 -10.44
C ALA A 267 14.56 -0.67 -9.14
N LEU A 268 13.83 -1.55 -8.45
CA LEU A 268 13.21 -1.21 -7.16
C LEU A 268 14.26 -0.79 -6.13
N ARG A 269 15.36 -1.53 -6.02
CA ARG A 269 16.46 -1.17 -5.11
C ARG A 269 17.11 0.14 -5.49
N ALA A 270 17.36 0.36 -6.78
CA ALA A 270 18.00 1.57 -7.28
C ALA A 270 17.12 2.83 -7.10
N ASN A 271 15.81 2.66 -7.15
CA ASN A 271 14.86 3.77 -7.04
C ASN A 271 14.42 4.07 -5.59
N LYS A 272 15.06 3.44 -4.61
CA LYS A 272 14.69 3.58 -3.18
C LYS A 272 14.51 5.03 -2.73
N ASP A 273 15.41 5.92 -3.12
CA ASP A 273 15.38 7.32 -2.69
C ASP A 273 14.63 8.26 -3.63
N LYS A 274 13.95 7.71 -4.62
CA LYS A 274 13.09 8.47 -5.52
C LYS A 274 11.83 8.95 -4.80
N TYR A 275 11.36 10.12 -5.20
CA TYR A 275 10.07 10.66 -4.76
C TYR A 275 8.93 10.02 -5.54
N TRP A 276 7.79 9.85 -4.88
CA TRP A 276 6.67 9.11 -5.43
C TRP A 276 5.35 9.58 -4.82
N THR A 277 4.29 9.54 -5.63
CA THR A 277 2.92 9.77 -5.17
C THR A 277 2.07 8.53 -5.46
N ASN A 278 1.09 8.21 -4.58
CA ASN A 278 0.40 6.92 -4.65
C ASN A 278 -0.58 6.79 -5.83
N ASP A 279 -0.82 7.84 -6.59
CA ASP A 279 -1.50 7.73 -7.88
C ASP A 279 -0.62 7.07 -8.97
N LEU A 280 0.62 6.72 -8.62
CA LEU A 280 1.52 5.88 -9.41
C LEU A 280 1.54 4.42 -8.93
N LEU A 281 0.67 4.05 -7.99
CA LEU A 281 0.59 2.68 -7.48
C LEU A 281 0.20 1.68 -8.57
N TYR A 282 -0.72 2.04 -9.43
CA TYR A 282 -1.12 1.18 -10.56
C TYR A 282 0.10 0.77 -11.41
N ASP A 283 0.94 1.71 -11.80
CA ASP A 283 2.13 1.42 -12.60
C ASP A 283 3.21 0.67 -11.81
N LEU A 284 3.31 0.90 -10.49
CA LEU A 284 4.18 0.09 -9.64
C LEU A 284 3.74 -1.37 -9.62
N VAL A 285 2.45 -1.62 -9.42
CA VAL A 285 1.89 -2.98 -9.44
C VAL A 285 2.12 -3.64 -10.81
N CYS A 286 1.84 -2.92 -11.88
CA CYS A 286 2.09 -3.42 -13.23
C CYS A 286 3.55 -3.82 -13.46
N GLY A 287 4.48 -3.00 -12.98
CA GLY A 287 5.90 -3.30 -13.08
C GLY A 287 6.30 -4.53 -12.28
N VAL A 288 5.80 -4.66 -11.05
CA VAL A 288 6.06 -5.83 -10.20
C VAL A 288 5.47 -7.11 -10.81
N LEU A 289 4.25 -7.04 -11.35
CA LEU A 289 3.62 -8.16 -12.06
C LEU A 289 4.26 -8.44 -13.44
N ASP A 290 5.13 -7.55 -13.89
CA ASP A 290 5.81 -7.64 -15.20
C ASP A 290 4.83 -7.63 -16.38
N VAL A 291 3.89 -6.70 -16.33
CA VAL A 291 2.83 -6.53 -17.34
C VAL A 291 3.42 -6.11 -18.68
N ALA A 292 2.93 -6.71 -19.77
CA ALA A 292 3.17 -6.25 -21.13
C ALA A 292 1.84 -5.78 -21.73
N SER A 293 1.52 -4.51 -21.57
CA SER A 293 0.26 -3.92 -22.03
C SER A 293 0.47 -2.43 -22.29
N PRO A 294 -0.23 -1.84 -23.27
CA PRO A 294 -0.21 -0.38 -23.46
C PRO A 294 -0.83 0.39 -22.29
N ASP A 295 -1.60 -0.28 -21.43
CA ASP A 295 -2.15 0.31 -20.22
C ASP A 295 -1.12 0.49 -19.10
N TYR A 296 0.07 -0.10 -19.23
CA TYR A 296 1.20 0.06 -18.31
C TYR A 296 2.23 1.02 -18.89
N LYS A 297 2.61 2.03 -18.08
CA LYS A 297 3.67 2.97 -18.44
C LYS A 297 4.92 2.69 -17.61
N GLU A 298 5.94 2.13 -18.23
CA GLU A 298 7.24 1.82 -17.62
C GLU A 298 7.84 3.05 -16.91
N GLU A 299 7.77 4.22 -17.56
CA GLU A 299 8.33 5.47 -17.04
C GLU A 299 7.62 6.00 -15.77
N ASN A 300 6.48 5.43 -15.42
CA ASN A 300 5.75 5.79 -14.18
C ASN A 300 6.00 4.80 -13.05
N SER A 301 6.79 3.76 -13.27
CA SER A 301 6.95 2.66 -12.32
C SER A 301 8.29 2.71 -11.59
N LEU A 302 8.27 2.64 -10.25
CA LEU A 302 9.48 2.43 -9.45
C LEU A 302 10.14 1.07 -9.72
N ALA A 303 9.42 0.13 -10.33
CA ALA A 303 9.98 -1.17 -10.76
C ALA A 303 10.68 -1.10 -12.13
N SER A 304 10.87 0.10 -12.66
CA SER A 304 11.53 0.33 -13.94
C SER A 304 12.76 1.22 -13.77
N PRO A 305 13.87 0.92 -14.48
CA PRO A 305 15.04 1.80 -14.49
C PRO A 305 14.78 3.14 -15.18
N THR A 306 13.68 3.26 -15.91
CA THR A 306 13.29 4.47 -16.64
C THR A 306 12.27 5.32 -15.89
N TYR A 307 12.05 5.08 -14.60
CA TYR A 307 11.17 5.91 -13.77
C TYR A 307 11.54 7.39 -13.92
N ARG A 308 10.57 8.19 -14.38
CA ARG A 308 10.83 9.55 -14.89
C ARG A 308 10.71 10.65 -13.87
N PHE A 309 10.07 10.40 -12.71
CA PHE A 309 9.73 11.48 -11.79
C PHE A 309 10.88 11.80 -10.83
N GLU A 310 11.19 13.09 -10.78
CA GLU A 310 12.01 13.71 -9.75
C GLU A 310 11.10 14.48 -8.79
N ARG A 311 11.65 14.93 -7.65
CA ARG A 311 10.90 15.70 -6.64
C ARG A 311 10.14 16.90 -7.25
N ASP A 312 10.75 17.60 -8.19
CA ASP A 312 10.16 18.79 -8.82
C ASP A 312 9.00 18.47 -9.78
N ASP A 313 8.87 17.23 -10.20
CA ASP A 313 7.84 16.82 -11.17
C ASP A 313 6.53 16.41 -10.49
N LEU A 314 6.54 16.17 -9.18
CA LEU A 314 5.43 15.56 -8.45
C LEU A 314 4.52 16.59 -7.80
N THR A 315 3.24 16.26 -7.77
CA THR A 315 2.19 17.10 -7.18
C THR A 315 1.24 16.27 -6.31
N ILE A 316 0.46 16.97 -5.51
CA ILE A 316 -0.67 16.42 -4.75
C ILE A 316 -1.89 17.32 -4.96
N MET A 317 -3.03 16.91 -4.42
CA MET A 317 -4.28 17.67 -4.43
C MET A 317 -4.69 18.08 -5.85
N LYS A 318 -4.79 17.08 -6.74
CA LYS A 318 -5.20 17.26 -8.14
C LYS A 318 -4.28 18.23 -8.92
N GLY A 319 -2.98 18.13 -8.65
CA GLY A 319 -1.98 18.95 -9.34
C GLY A 319 -1.82 20.37 -8.80
N THR A 320 -2.50 20.72 -7.72
CA THR A 320 -2.51 22.11 -7.22
C THR A 320 -1.38 22.44 -6.25
N ILE A 321 -0.73 21.44 -5.66
CA ILE A 321 0.34 21.61 -4.69
C ILE A 321 1.56 20.83 -5.14
N ARG A 322 2.72 21.48 -5.17
CA ARG A 322 3.98 20.85 -5.58
C ARG A 322 4.65 20.16 -4.39
N ILE A 323 5.14 18.96 -4.59
CA ILE A 323 5.96 18.27 -3.58
C ILE A 323 7.24 19.07 -3.27
N ALA A 324 7.79 19.77 -4.26
CA ALA A 324 8.97 20.64 -4.08
C ALA A 324 8.76 21.76 -3.05
N ASP A 325 7.51 22.12 -2.75
CA ASP A 325 7.18 23.14 -1.74
C ASP A 325 7.20 22.58 -0.31
N ASP A 326 7.34 21.27 -0.14
CA ASP A 326 7.48 20.64 1.16
C ASP A 326 8.92 20.73 1.67
N GLN A 327 9.21 21.71 2.50
CA GLN A 327 10.55 21.93 3.05
C GLN A 327 10.99 20.78 3.97
N ASP A 328 10.07 20.22 4.75
CA ASP A 328 10.35 19.12 5.68
C ASP A 328 10.64 17.81 4.93
N GLY A 329 10.14 17.67 3.70
CA GLY A 329 10.38 16.52 2.83
C GLY A 329 11.60 16.66 1.93
N ALA A 330 12.37 17.75 2.05
CA ALA A 330 13.58 17.95 1.24
C ALA A 330 14.65 16.90 1.56
N PRO A 331 15.47 16.50 0.55
CA PRO A 331 16.55 15.54 0.80
C PRO A 331 17.49 16.03 1.91
N GLY A 332 17.79 15.13 2.87
CA GLY A 332 18.67 15.44 4.00
C GLY A 332 18.03 16.21 5.13
N SER A 333 16.72 16.51 5.06
CA SER A 333 15.99 17.10 6.19
C SER A 333 15.87 16.10 7.33
N ALA A 334 15.96 16.61 8.57
CA ALA A 334 15.76 15.79 9.76
C ALA A 334 14.28 15.36 9.84
N PRO A 335 13.98 14.11 10.28
CA PRO A 335 12.59 13.69 10.50
C PRO A 335 11.90 14.58 11.53
N THR A 336 10.66 14.97 11.25
CA THR A 336 9.80 15.73 12.16
C THR A 336 8.92 14.77 12.93
N ASN A 337 9.29 14.47 14.16
CA ASN A 337 8.49 13.64 15.06
C ASN A 337 7.59 14.47 15.96
#